data_fb4311171a4f7a5337d2b17358ea1f38
#
_entry.id   fb4311171a4f7a5337d2b17358ea1f38
#
_cell.length_a   1.000
_cell.length_b   1.000
_cell.length_c   1.000
_cell.angle_alpha   90.00
_cell.angle_beta   90.00
_cell.angle_gamma   90.00
#
_symmetry.space_group_name_H-M   'P 1'
#
loop_
_entity.id
_entity.type
_entity.pdbx_description
1 polymer ?
#
loop_
_entity_poly.entity_id
_entity_poly.type
_entity_poly.pdbx_seq_one_letter_code
_entity_poly.pdbx_strand_id
1 'polypeptide(L)'
;MGELRLYAVGIEEVRGMFGASPPVAEHMREVARRAFAPPAAEARGGLLSKLGPIFKRVPATPVISPTQPEPHDVEVLLAGAYVPPDRTGATWRLLETLVQGIAWGSTRISLTTQSLDDLDFALARGGVSASVGLRHLLKSAMSLNLVPVQGLTVGWYPYHKALAMAAAYRSAIQDIKTEEQREMINSLTYWLEGFTPWAQVAASLGRPVPDLVGFWAS
;
A
#
# COMPACT_ATOMS: atom_id res chain seq x y z
N MET A 1 15.74 -7.69 -3.31
CA MET A 1 14.43 -8.19 -3.75
C MET A 1 13.42 -7.12 -3.35
N GLY A 2 12.61 -6.63 -4.27
CA GLY A 2 11.63 -5.58 -4.00
C GLY A 2 10.20 -6.12 -4.02
N GLU A 3 9.26 -5.29 -3.61
CA GLU A 3 7.86 -5.64 -3.56
C GLU A 3 7.01 -4.51 -4.17
N LEU A 4 6.25 -4.85 -5.21
CA LEU A 4 5.23 -3.98 -5.78
C LEU A 4 3.89 -4.31 -5.13
N ARG A 5 3.28 -3.31 -4.51
CA ARG A 5 1.97 -3.41 -3.88
C ARG A 5 1.03 -2.41 -4.53
N LEU A 6 -0.11 -2.89 -5.00
CA LEU A 6 -1.09 -2.10 -5.72
C LEU A 6 -2.42 -2.11 -4.97
N TYR A 7 -3.08 -0.97 -4.96
CA TYR A 7 -4.33 -0.75 -4.23
C TYR A 7 -5.34 -0.04 -5.14
N ALA A 8 -6.59 -0.47 -5.08
CA ALA A 8 -7.72 0.24 -5.69
C ALA A 8 -8.38 1.11 -4.63
N VAL A 9 -8.10 2.41 -4.63
CA VAL A 9 -8.55 3.37 -3.62
C VAL A 9 -8.66 4.77 -4.23
N GLY A 10 -9.68 5.54 -3.88
CA GLY A 10 -9.80 6.91 -4.37
C GLY A 10 -8.63 7.79 -3.89
N ILE A 11 -7.94 8.48 -4.80
CA ILE A 11 -6.79 9.34 -4.42
C ILE A 11 -7.21 10.45 -3.47
N GLU A 12 -8.43 10.95 -3.59
CA GLU A 12 -8.95 11.99 -2.69
C GLU A 12 -9.21 11.43 -1.27
N GLU A 13 -9.53 10.14 -1.13
CA GLU A 13 -9.62 9.49 0.19
C GLU A 13 -8.23 9.43 0.83
N VAL A 14 -7.19 9.09 0.05
CA VAL A 14 -5.81 9.07 0.54
C VAL A 14 -5.34 10.47 0.95
N ARG A 15 -5.58 11.48 0.12
CA ARG A 15 -5.26 12.88 0.43
C ARG A 15 -6.02 13.40 1.63
N GLY A 16 -7.29 13.00 1.75
CA GLY A 16 -8.16 13.37 2.86
C GLY A 16 -7.76 12.79 4.22
N MET A 17 -6.77 11.89 4.28
CA MET A 17 -6.20 11.44 5.55
C MET A 17 -5.32 12.52 6.20
N PHE A 18 -4.76 13.43 5.41
CA PHE A 18 -3.95 14.55 5.91
C PHE A 18 -4.84 15.74 6.26
N GLY A 19 -5.02 16.03 7.53
CA GLY A 19 -6.00 17.01 8.02
C GLY A 19 -7.43 16.46 7.96
N ALA A 20 -7.58 15.18 8.35
CA ALA A 20 -8.83 14.44 8.22
C ALA A 20 -9.99 15.06 9.00
N SER A 21 -11.19 15.06 8.39
CA SER A 21 -12.42 15.41 9.12
C SER A 21 -12.67 14.42 10.27
N PRO A 22 -13.39 14.81 11.35
CA PRO A 22 -13.60 13.94 12.49
C PRO A 22 -14.11 12.52 12.16
N PRO A 23 -15.08 12.32 11.26
CA PRO A 23 -15.52 10.97 10.90
C PRO A 23 -14.44 10.15 10.20
N VAL A 24 -13.66 10.76 9.29
CA VAL A 24 -12.56 10.10 8.60
C VAL A 24 -11.46 9.74 9.59
N ALA A 25 -11.09 10.68 10.47
CA ALA A 25 -10.08 10.45 11.49
C ALA A 25 -10.44 9.28 12.42
N GLU A 26 -11.68 9.20 12.88
CA GLU A 26 -12.14 8.10 13.74
C GLU A 26 -12.05 6.75 13.02
N HIS A 27 -12.49 6.69 11.76
CA HIS A 27 -12.38 5.49 10.95
C HIS A 27 -10.91 5.07 10.75
N MET A 28 -10.01 6.01 10.45
CA MET A 28 -8.59 5.72 10.25
C MET A 28 -7.91 5.26 11.56
N ARG A 29 -8.28 5.83 12.71
CA ARG A 29 -7.81 5.34 14.02
C ARG A 29 -8.21 3.89 14.26
N GLU A 30 -9.44 3.53 13.89
CA GLU A 30 -9.91 2.15 14.03
C GLU A 30 -9.14 1.20 13.12
N VAL A 31 -8.88 1.58 11.87
CA VAL A 31 -8.04 0.81 10.93
C VAL A 31 -6.63 0.61 11.52
N ALA A 32 -6.01 1.70 11.97
CA ALA A 32 -4.67 1.64 12.59
C ALA A 32 -4.66 0.76 13.84
N ARG A 33 -5.65 0.89 14.71
CA ARG A 33 -5.76 0.10 15.95
C ARG A 33 -5.84 -1.40 15.65
N ARG A 34 -6.60 -1.80 14.63
CA ARG A 34 -6.70 -3.21 14.21
C ARG A 34 -5.40 -3.73 13.61
N ALA A 35 -4.75 -2.93 12.79
CA ALA A 35 -3.54 -3.33 12.08
C ALA A 35 -2.31 -3.43 13.00
N PHE A 36 -2.21 -2.55 14.00
CA PHE A 36 -1.07 -2.48 14.92
C PHE A 36 -1.41 -2.96 16.34
N ALA A 37 -2.55 -3.64 16.52
CA ALA A 37 -2.85 -4.29 17.79
C ALA A 37 -1.69 -5.24 18.16
N PRO A 38 -1.15 -5.17 19.37
CA PRO A 38 -0.18 -6.16 19.80
C PRO A 38 -0.83 -7.54 19.66
N PRO A 39 -0.07 -8.57 19.20
CA PRO A 39 -0.60 -9.92 19.16
C PRO A 39 -1.16 -10.24 20.54
N ALA A 40 -2.40 -10.73 20.60
CA ALA A 40 -3.03 -11.11 21.86
C ALA A 40 -2.01 -11.94 22.63
N ALA A 41 -1.62 -11.47 23.81
CA ALA A 41 -0.66 -12.18 24.62
C ALA A 41 -1.27 -13.56 24.82
N GLU A 42 -0.74 -14.56 24.09
CA GLU A 42 -1.08 -15.94 24.39
C GLU A 42 -0.83 -16.08 25.89
N ALA A 43 -1.88 -16.37 26.64
CA ALA A 43 -1.78 -16.65 28.05
C ALA A 43 -0.91 -17.91 28.18
N ARG A 44 0.41 -17.71 28.03
CA ARG A 44 1.39 -18.72 28.43
C ARG A 44 1.30 -18.82 29.94
N GLY A 45 0.27 -19.54 30.39
CA GLY A 45 0.21 -20.11 31.71
C GLY A 45 1.34 -21.13 31.87
N GLY A 46 2.57 -20.66 31.74
CA GLY A 46 3.75 -21.47 31.99
C GLY A 46 3.86 -21.76 33.49
N LEU A 47 4.11 -23.02 33.84
CA LEU A 47 4.38 -23.53 35.21
C LEU A 47 5.44 -22.71 35.98
N LEU A 48 6.15 -21.77 35.35
CA LEU A 48 7.15 -20.86 35.92
C LEU A 48 6.56 -19.66 36.67
N SER A 49 5.24 -19.42 36.61
CA SER A 49 4.60 -18.32 37.38
C SER A 49 4.56 -18.60 38.89
N LYS A 50 4.94 -19.82 39.33
CA LYS A 50 4.99 -20.24 40.74
C LYS A 50 6.36 -20.07 41.39
N LEU A 51 7.39 -19.67 40.65
CA LEU A 51 8.71 -19.38 41.19
C LEU A 51 8.79 -17.89 41.54
N GLY A 52 8.65 -17.58 42.80
CA GLY A 52 8.57 -16.30 43.49
C GLY A 52 9.24 -15.03 42.90
N PRO A 53 9.18 -13.91 43.64
CA PRO A 53 9.37 -12.53 43.11
C PRO A 53 10.80 -12.15 42.74
N ILE A 54 11.75 -13.07 42.67
CA ILE A 54 13.18 -12.79 42.45
C ILE A 54 13.50 -12.52 40.96
N PHE A 55 12.57 -12.84 40.03
CA PHE A 55 12.72 -12.59 38.61
C PHE A 55 11.71 -11.58 38.07
N LYS A 56 11.49 -10.45 38.75
CA LYS A 56 10.85 -9.32 38.12
C LYS A 56 11.80 -8.84 37.02
N ARG A 57 11.60 -9.33 35.77
CA ARG A 57 12.15 -8.65 34.61
C ARG A 57 11.67 -7.21 34.65
N VAL A 58 12.59 -6.27 34.83
CA VAL A 58 12.33 -4.87 34.52
C VAL A 58 11.77 -4.90 33.09
N PRO A 59 10.56 -4.39 32.84
CA PRO A 59 10.05 -4.31 31.48
C PRO A 59 11.11 -3.58 30.67
N ALA A 60 11.72 -4.26 29.70
CA ALA A 60 12.64 -3.62 28.78
C ALA A 60 11.83 -2.48 28.14
N THR A 61 12.29 -1.26 28.28
CA THR A 61 11.72 -0.11 27.55
C THR A 61 11.62 -0.56 26.11
N PRO A 62 10.42 -0.59 25.49
CA PRO A 62 10.29 -1.06 24.12
C PRO A 62 11.24 -0.23 23.27
N VAL A 63 12.21 -0.89 22.63
CA VAL A 63 13.06 -0.23 21.65
C VAL A 63 12.17 0.11 20.49
N ILE A 64 11.76 1.37 20.39
CA ILE A 64 10.92 1.88 19.33
C ILE A 64 11.70 1.78 18.04
N SER A 65 11.26 0.92 17.14
CA SER A 65 11.86 0.84 15.80
C SER A 65 11.48 2.10 15.02
N PRO A 66 12.43 2.84 14.44
CA PRO A 66 12.14 4.05 13.66
C PRO A 66 11.24 3.77 12.45
N THR A 67 11.06 2.51 12.07
CA THR A 67 10.18 2.09 10.98
C THR A 67 8.82 1.57 11.43
N GLN A 68 8.59 1.43 12.75
CA GLN A 68 7.32 0.94 13.27
C GLN A 68 6.41 2.11 13.65
N PRO A 69 5.18 2.16 13.10
CA PRO A 69 4.21 3.19 13.46
C PRO A 69 3.80 3.12 14.93
N GLU A 70 3.59 4.29 15.53
CA GLU A 70 3.11 4.49 16.88
C GLU A 70 1.75 5.20 16.88
N PRO A 71 0.97 5.16 17.97
CA PRO A 71 -0.26 5.92 18.07
C PRO A 71 -0.09 7.43 17.81
N HIS A 72 1.05 8.00 18.19
CA HIS A 72 1.37 9.40 17.93
C HIS A 72 1.49 9.70 16.43
N ASP A 73 2.08 8.81 15.63
CA ASP A 73 2.19 9.00 14.17
C ASP A 73 0.82 9.06 13.50
N VAL A 74 -0.16 8.31 14.04
CA VAL A 74 -1.55 8.35 13.56
C VAL A 74 -2.13 9.74 13.75
N GLU A 75 -1.97 10.31 14.94
CA GLU A 75 -2.50 11.66 15.24
C GLU A 75 -1.80 12.75 14.42
N VAL A 76 -0.47 12.64 14.25
CA VAL A 76 0.30 13.59 13.43
C VAL A 76 -0.17 13.55 11.97
N LEU A 77 -0.34 12.34 11.39
CA LEU A 77 -0.81 12.17 10.01
C LEU A 77 -2.23 12.72 9.85
N LEU A 78 -3.16 12.33 10.72
CA LEU A 78 -4.57 12.74 10.65
C LEU A 78 -4.78 14.23 10.90
N ALA A 79 -3.90 14.86 11.67
CA ALA A 79 -3.90 16.31 11.84
C ALA A 79 -3.28 17.05 10.64
N GLY A 80 -2.64 16.37 9.70
CA GLY A 80 -1.86 16.99 8.62
C GLY A 80 -0.65 17.77 9.14
N ALA A 81 -0.16 17.41 10.33
CA ALA A 81 0.95 18.08 10.98
C ALA A 81 2.30 17.67 10.38
N TYR A 82 3.35 18.42 10.73
CA TYR A 82 4.70 18.14 10.28
C TYR A 82 5.19 16.79 10.82
N VAL A 83 5.68 15.94 9.91
CA VAL A 83 6.28 14.64 10.23
C VAL A 83 7.79 14.81 10.38
N PRO A 84 8.38 14.50 11.54
CA PRO A 84 9.82 14.56 11.74
C PRO A 84 10.57 13.58 10.81
N PRO A 85 11.79 13.91 10.35
CA PRO A 85 12.55 13.08 9.41
C PRO A 85 12.79 11.64 9.88
N ASP A 86 13.02 11.44 11.17
CA ASP A 86 13.22 10.13 11.81
C ASP A 86 11.94 9.30 11.90
N ARG A 87 10.74 9.91 11.77
CA ARG A 87 9.45 9.24 11.75
C ARG A 87 8.84 9.08 10.35
N THR A 88 9.47 9.65 9.32
CA THR A 88 8.93 9.61 7.95
C THR A 88 8.72 8.17 7.44
N GLY A 89 9.66 7.26 7.71
CA GLY A 89 9.53 5.85 7.31
C GLY A 89 8.35 5.13 7.98
N ALA A 90 8.16 5.37 9.28
CA ALA A 90 7.01 4.85 10.03
C ALA A 90 5.69 5.42 9.49
N THR A 91 5.67 6.71 9.18
CA THR A 91 4.47 7.37 8.64
C THR A 91 4.10 6.86 7.25
N TRP A 92 5.06 6.57 6.37
CA TRP A 92 4.79 5.91 5.09
C TRP A 92 4.21 4.51 5.26
N ARG A 93 4.75 3.74 6.20
CA ARG A 93 4.21 2.40 6.52
C ARG A 93 2.80 2.49 7.11
N LEU A 94 2.55 3.48 7.97
CA LEU A 94 1.23 3.77 8.49
C LEU A 94 0.26 4.10 7.36
N LEU A 95 0.62 5.08 6.50
CA LEU A 95 -0.21 5.49 5.36
C LEU A 95 -0.59 4.31 4.48
N GLU A 96 0.38 3.46 4.13
CA GLU A 96 0.11 2.27 3.33
C GLU A 96 -0.86 1.30 4.02
N THR A 97 -0.71 1.13 5.34
CA THR A 97 -1.63 0.30 6.13
C THR A 97 -3.05 0.87 6.13
N LEU A 98 -3.19 2.20 6.25
CA LEU A 98 -4.49 2.87 6.17
C LEU A 98 -5.10 2.73 4.76
N VAL A 99 -4.30 2.93 3.72
CA VAL A 99 -4.71 2.71 2.31
C VAL A 99 -5.20 1.28 2.11
N GLN A 100 -4.46 0.28 2.59
CA GLN A 100 -4.88 -1.12 2.53
C GLN A 100 -6.22 -1.36 3.24
N GLY A 101 -6.42 -0.69 4.39
CA GLY A 101 -7.64 -0.85 5.20
C GLY A 101 -8.92 -0.33 4.56
N ILE A 102 -8.81 0.61 3.60
CA ILE A 102 -9.96 1.21 2.90
C ILE A 102 -10.03 0.83 1.41
N ALA A 103 -9.01 0.16 0.88
CA ALA A 103 -8.96 -0.22 -0.53
C ALA A 103 -10.05 -1.23 -0.89
N TRP A 104 -10.60 -1.10 -2.09
CA TRP A 104 -11.55 -2.03 -2.69
C TRP A 104 -10.93 -3.36 -3.09
N GLY A 105 -9.64 -3.33 -3.39
CA GLY A 105 -8.84 -4.48 -3.72
C GLY A 105 -7.36 -4.17 -3.60
N SER A 106 -6.56 -5.20 -3.34
CA SER A 106 -5.11 -5.08 -3.29
C SER A 106 -4.45 -6.28 -3.94
N THR A 107 -3.27 -6.08 -4.50
CA THR A 107 -2.41 -7.16 -5.00
C THR A 107 -0.95 -6.86 -4.66
N ARG A 108 -0.15 -7.93 -4.58
CA ARG A 108 1.26 -7.85 -4.21
C ARG A 108 2.08 -8.74 -5.12
N ILE A 109 3.18 -8.21 -5.64
CA ILE A 109 4.06 -8.90 -6.56
C ILE A 109 5.50 -8.72 -6.08
N SER A 110 6.18 -9.82 -5.79
CA SER A 110 7.60 -9.81 -5.43
C SER A 110 8.45 -9.84 -6.69
N LEU A 111 9.26 -8.79 -6.88
CA LEU A 111 10.09 -8.59 -8.06
C LEU A 111 11.47 -8.07 -7.64
N THR A 112 12.47 -8.27 -8.49
CA THR A 112 13.68 -7.44 -8.45
C THR A 112 13.45 -6.16 -9.26
N THR A 113 14.29 -5.15 -9.07
CA THR A 113 14.27 -3.95 -9.92
C THR A 113 14.45 -4.32 -11.39
N GLN A 114 15.35 -5.28 -11.69
CA GLN A 114 15.57 -5.78 -13.04
C GLN A 114 14.32 -6.49 -13.58
N SER A 115 13.67 -7.34 -12.79
CA SER A 115 12.46 -8.05 -13.22
C SER A 115 11.30 -7.09 -13.52
N LEU A 116 11.20 -5.96 -12.78
CA LEU A 116 10.23 -4.91 -13.07
C LEU A 116 10.52 -4.22 -14.42
N ASP A 117 11.80 -3.95 -14.71
CA ASP A 117 12.21 -3.37 -15.99
C ASP A 117 11.97 -4.34 -17.15
N ASP A 118 12.30 -5.63 -16.96
CA ASP A 118 12.07 -6.68 -17.94
C ASP A 118 10.57 -6.88 -18.25
N LEU A 119 9.72 -6.73 -17.23
CA LEU A 119 8.27 -6.80 -17.38
C LEU A 119 7.73 -5.62 -18.20
N ASP A 120 8.12 -4.38 -17.87
CA ASP A 120 7.75 -3.19 -18.65
C ASP A 120 8.28 -3.27 -20.09
N PHE A 121 9.49 -3.80 -20.28
CA PHE A 121 10.05 -4.02 -21.61
C PHE A 121 9.25 -5.06 -22.42
N ALA A 122 8.87 -6.18 -21.77
CA ALA A 122 8.04 -7.21 -22.40
C ALA A 122 6.68 -6.65 -22.83
N LEU A 123 6.03 -5.87 -21.97
CA LEU A 123 4.78 -5.16 -22.27
C LEU A 123 4.94 -4.17 -23.43
N ALA A 124 6.01 -3.38 -23.45
CA ALA A 124 6.27 -2.43 -24.53
C ALA A 124 6.47 -3.17 -25.89
N ARG A 125 7.11 -4.32 -25.89
CA ARG A 125 7.23 -5.17 -27.10
C ARG A 125 5.89 -5.75 -27.55
N GLY A 126 4.97 -6.01 -26.63
CA GLY A 126 3.58 -6.37 -26.92
C GLY A 126 2.69 -5.19 -27.30
N GLY A 127 3.27 -4.00 -27.55
CA GLY A 127 2.55 -2.82 -28.02
C GLY A 127 1.95 -1.95 -26.92
N VAL A 128 2.24 -2.23 -25.65
CA VAL A 128 1.76 -1.39 -24.54
C VAL A 128 2.52 -0.07 -24.50
N SER A 129 1.77 1.03 -24.48
CA SER A 129 2.36 2.38 -24.33
C SER A 129 3.07 2.52 -22.99
N ALA A 130 4.25 3.13 -22.99
CA ALA A 130 4.98 3.43 -21.76
C ALA A 130 4.17 4.28 -20.76
N SER A 131 3.17 5.04 -21.24
CA SER A 131 2.31 5.87 -20.39
C SER A 131 1.40 5.06 -19.46
N VAL A 132 1.21 3.76 -19.70
CA VAL A 132 0.45 2.83 -18.88
C VAL A 132 1.34 1.69 -18.32
N GLY A 133 2.67 1.85 -18.36
CA GLY A 133 3.62 0.93 -17.75
C GLY A 133 3.72 1.10 -16.24
N LEU A 134 4.23 0.07 -15.56
CA LEU A 134 4.42 0.05 -14.10
C LEU A 134 5.43 1.10 -13.63
N ARG A 135 6.53 1.29 -14.37
CA ARG A 135 7.52 2.34 -14.06
C ARG A 135 6.93 3.74 -14.17
N HIS A 136 6.05 3.95 -15.14
CA HIS A 136 5.40 5.24 -15.30
C HIS A 136 4.39 5.48 -14.17
N LEU A 137 3.64 4.46 -13.75
CA LEU A 137 2.79 4.52 -12.56
C LEU A 137 3.59 5.00 -11.35
N LEU A 138 4.71 4.35 -11.05
CA LEU A 138 5.56 4.66 -9.91
C LEU A 138 6.22 6.05 -9.97
N LYS A 139 6.34 6.64 -11.17
CA LYS A 139 6.83 8.01 -11.37
C LYS A 139 5.73 9.07 -11.29
N SER A 140 4.46 8.66 -11.29
CA SER A 140 3.31 9.58 -11.23
C SER A 140 3.07 10.04 -9.79
N ALA A 141 3.54 11.22 -9.44
CA ALA A 141 3.51 11.74 -8.07
C ALA A 141 2.08 11.85 -7.50
N MET A 142 1.91 11.40 -6.26
CA MET A 142 0.63 11.49 -5.54
C MET A 142 0.37 12.87 -4.93
N SER A 143 1.37 13.75 -4.87
CA SER A 143 1.29 15.08 -4.25
C SER A 143 0.79 15.02 -2.79
N LEU A 144 1.39 14.14 -1.98
CA LEU A 144 1.11 14.03 -0.56
C LEU A 144 2.04 14.93 0.25
N ASN A 145 1.59 15.36 1.42
CA ASN A 145 2.40 16.15 2.36
C ASN A 145 3.33 15.25 3.19
N LEU A 146 4.10 14.40 2.49
CA LEU A 146 5.12 13.53 3.08
C LEU A 146 6.42 13.62 2.29
N VAL A 147 7.53 13.69 3.01
CA VAL A 147 8.87 13.66 2.42
C VAL A 147 9.15 12.24 1.88
N PRO A 148 9.68 12.08 0.65
CA PRO A 148 10.10 10.79 0.15
C PRO A 148 11.14 10.11 1.03
N VAL A 149 11.10 8.78 1.12
CA VAL A 149 12.11 7.98 1.82
C VAL A 149 12.87 7.10 0.83
N GLN A 150 14.14 6.87 1.12
CA GLN A 150 14.97 6.00 0.30
C GLN A 150 14.40 4.57 0.27
N GLY A 151 14.40 3.94 -0.91
CA GLY A 151 13.91 2.58 -1.09
C GLY A 151 12.40 2.46 -1.23
N LEU A 152 11.64 3.57 -1.13
CA LEU A 152 10.20 3.59 -1.36
C LEU A 152 9.85 4.55 -2.50
N THR A 153 9.17 4.03 -3.50
CA THR A 153 8.59 4.83 -4.59
C THR A 153 7.07 4.65 -4.57
N VAL A 154 6.34 5.75 -4.68
CA VAL A 154 4.88 5.74 -4.62
C VAL A 154 4.30 6.56 -5.75
N GLY A 155 3.32 6.01 -6.45
CA GLY A 155 2.67 6.69 -7.56
C GLY A 155 1.21 6.31 -7.71
N TRP A 156 0.51 6.98 -8.60
CA TRP A 156 -0.90 6.73 -8.82
C TRP A 156 -1.33 6.97 -10.27
N TYR A 157 -2.42 6.30 -10.65
CA TYR A 157 -3.14 6.54 -11.89
C TYR A 157 -4.62 6.76 -11.60
N PRO A 158 -5.28 7.71 -12.28
CA PRO A 158 -6.71 7.86 -12.18
C PRO A 158 -7.43 6.64 -12.77
N TYR A 159 -8.65 6.41 -12.32
CA TYR A 159 -9.50 5.28 -12.71
C TYR A 159 -9.47 4.93 -14.20
N HIS A 160 -9.69 5.93 -15.07
CA HIS A 160 -9.70 5.69 -16.52
C HIS A 160 -8.37 5.16 -17.06
N LYS A 161 -7.26 5.54 -16.42
CA LYS A 161 -5.92 5.07 -16.77
C LYS A 161 -5.66 3.65 -16.27
N ALA A 162 -6.21 3.27 -15.11
CA ALA A 162 -6.19 1.90 -14.64
C ALA A 162 -6.95 0.95 -15.60
N LEU A 163 -8.11 1.39 -16.12
CA LEU A 163 -8.85 0.64 -17.14
C LEU A 163 -8.07 0.54 -18.47
N ALA A 164 -7.44 1.62 -18.90
CA ALA A 164 -6.60 1.60 -20.10
C ALA A 164 -5.41 0.66 -19.94
N MET A 165 -4.81 0.60 -18.74
CA MET A 165 -3.75 -0.33 -18.39
C MET A 165 -4.25 -1.79 -18.47
N ALA A 166 -5.41 -2.11 -17.90
CA ALA A 166 -6.02 -3.43 -17.99
C ALA A 166 -6.23 -3.89 -19.44
N ALA A 167 -6.83 -3.01 -20.28
CA ALA A 167 -7.10 -3.31 -21.66
C ALA A 167 -5.80 -3.52 -22.48
N ALA A 168 -4.79 -2.66 -22.28
CA ALA A 168 -3.51 -2.76 -22.95
C ALA A 168 -2.77 -4.07 -22.57
N TYR A 169 -2.77 -4.42 -21.29
CA TYR A 169 -2.13 -5.64 -20.79
C TYR A 169 -2.84 -6.88 -21.32
N ARG A 170 -4.18 -6.89 -21.33
CA ARG A 170 -4.98 -7.98 -21.91
C ARG A 170 -4.62 -8.23 -23.38
N SER A 171 -4.45 -7.17 -24.15
CA SER A 171 -4.08 -7.28 -25.57
C SER A 171 -2.66 -7.80 -25.78
N ALA A 172 -1.72 -7.46 -24.87
CA ALA A 172 -0.31 -7.81 -24.99
C ALA A 172 0.03 -9.22 -24.53
N ILE A 173 -0.84 -9.89 -23.76
CA ILE A 173 -0.54 -11.18 -23.11
C ILE A 173 -0.01 -12.22 -24.11
N GLN A 174 -0.59 -12.31 -25.31
CA GLN A 174 -0.22 -13.31 -26.31
C GLN A 174 1.18 -13.07 -26.88
N ASP A 175 1.69 -11.85 -26.85
CA ASP A 175 3.00 -11.45 -27.38
C ASP A 175 4.12 -11.60 -26.33
N ILE A 176 3.76 -11.92 -25.08
CA ILE A 176 4.74 -12.15 -24.00
C ILE A 176 5.41 -13.51 -24.18
N LYS A 177 6.74 -13.49 -24.24
CA LYS A 177 7.52 -14.67 -24.61
C LYS A 177 7.69 -15.69 -23.50
N THR A 178 7.93 -15.23 -22.25
CA THR A 178 8.19 -16.12 -21.12
C THR A 178 6.89 -16.43 -20.38
N GLU A 179 6.72 -17.69 -19.99
CA GLU A 179 5.52 -18.14 -19.28
C GLU A 179 5.37 -17.41 -17.94
N GLU A 180 6.47 -17.28 -17.19
CA GLU A 180 6.48 -16.57 -15.90
C GLU A 180 5.95 -15.14 -16.02
N GLN A 181 6.44 -14.36 -17.01
CA GLN A 181 5.95 -13.00 -17.26
C GLN A 181 4.49 -13.00 -17.71
N ARG A 182 4.08 -13.98 -18.53
CA ARG A 182 2.70 -14.13 -19.01
C ARG A 182 1.74 -14.38 -17.85
N GLU A 183 2.07 -15.29 -16.95
CA GLU A 183 1.27 -15.58 -15.76
C GLU A 183 1.15 -14.36 -14.85
N MET A 184 2.27 -13.66 -14.64
CA MET A 184 2.30 -12.43 -13.83
C MET A 184 1.43 -11.33 -14.44
N ILE A 185 1.56 -11.06 -15.75
CA ILE A 185 0.77 -10.05 -16.45
C ILE A 185 -0.70 -10.46 -16.48
N ASN A 186 -1.01 -11.74 -16.65
CA ASN A 186 -2.38 -12.22 -16.61
C ASN A 186 -3.03 -12.03 -15.23
N SER A 187 -2.31 -12.36 -14.17
CA SER A 187 -2.77 -12.14 -12.80
C SER A 187 -3.01 -10.65 -12.51
N LEU A 188 -2.08 -9.80 -12.92
CA LEU A 188 -2.19 -8.35 -12.77
C LEU A 188 -3.37 -7.79 -13.59
N THR A 189 -3.56 -8.26 -14.83
CA THR A 189 -4.66 -7.86 -15.69
C THR A 189 -6.01 -8.22 -15.07
N TYR A 190 -6.14 -9.46 -14.57
CA TYR A 190 -7.35 -9.91 -13.88
C TYR A 190 -7.69 -9.03 -12.68
N TRP A 191 -6.68 -8.67 -11.88
CA TRP A 191 -6.87 -7.77 -10.75
C TRP A 191 -7.29 -6.35 -11.22
N LEU A 192 -6.66 -5.82 -12.27
CA LEU A 192 -7.02 -4.51 -12.84
C LEU A 192 -8.45 -4.48 -13.40
N GLU A 193 -8.96 -5.57 -13.93
CA GLU A 193 -10.35 -5.69 -14.38
C GLU A 193 -11.37 -5.54 -13.25
N GLY A 194 -10.94 -5.75 -12.00
CA GLY A 194 -11.74 -5.47 -10.79
C GLY A 194 -12.13 -4.00 -10.61
N PHE A 195 -11.43 -3.06 -11.26
CA PHE A 195 -11.75 -1.63 -11.15
C PHE A 195 -13.17 -1.29 -11.60
N THR A 196 -13.69 -1.97 -12.62
CA THR A 196 -15.08 -1.74 -13.10
C THR A 196 -16.14 -2.08 -12.05
N PRO A 197 -16.19 -3.31 -11.48
CA PRO A 197 -17.17 -3.62 -10.44
C PRO A 197 -16.92 -2.83 -9.15
N TRP A 198 -15.68 -2.55 -8.78
CA TRP A 198 -15.39 -1.73 -7.60
C TRP A 198 -15.90 -0.29 -7.74
N ALA A 199 -15.79 0.31 -8.94
CA ALA A 199 -16.34 1.64 -9.19
C ALA A 199 -17.88 1.66 -9.06
N GLN A 200 -18.56 0.60 -9.50
CA GLN A 200 -20.02 0.48 -9.36
C GLN A 200 -20.43 0.40 -7.88
N VAL A 201 -19.72 -0.40 -7.09
CA VAL A 201 -19.97 -0.52 -5.65
C VAL A 201 -19.64 0.79 -4.94
N ALA A 202 -18.52 1.43 -5.27
CA ALA A 202 -18.15 2.74 -4.71
C ALA A 202 -19.24 3.78 -4.94
N ALA A 203 -19.73 3.88 -6.17
CA ALA A 203 -20.82 4.80 -6.53
C ALA A 203 -22.09 4.54 -5.73
N SER A 204 -22.47 3.26 -5.52
CA SER A 204 -23.64 2.89 -4.72
C SER A 204 -23.55 3.26 -3.24
N LEU A 205 -22.31 3.36 -2.73
CA LEU A 205 -22.00 3.74 -1.34
C LEU A 205 -21.64 5.23 -1.18
N GLY A 206 -21.72 6.02 -2.25
CA GLY A 206 -21.33 7.43 -2.23
C GLY A 206 -19.82 7.66 -1.98
N ARG A 207 -18.99 6.66 -2.23
CA ARG A 207 -17.53 6.77 -2.16
C ARG A 207 -16.93 7.19 -3.50
N PRO A 208 -15.76 7.84 -3.52
CA PRO A 208 -15.04 8.13 -4.74
C PRO A 208 -14.76 6.87 -5.56
N VAL A 209 -14.73 7.01 -6.88
CA VAL A 209 -14.29 5.96 -7.78
C VAL A 209 -12.84 5.60 -7.46
N PRO A 210 -12.48 4.30 -7.38
CA PRO A 210 -11.12 3.90 -7.04
C PRO A 210 -10.12 4.27 -8.14
N ASP A 211 -9.05 4.89 -7.73
CA ASP A 211 -7.83 5.10 -8.51
C ASP A 211 -6.84 3.97 -8.22
N LEU A 212 -5.86 3.79 -9.10
CA LEU A 212 -4.77 2.84 -8.91
C LEU A 212 -3.62 3.50 -8.16
N VAL A 213 -3.34 3.04 -6.96
CA VAL A 213 -2.20 3.49 -6.15
C VAL A 213 -1.17 2.37 -6.07
N GLY A 214 0.10 2.70 -6.32
CA GLY A 214 1.21 1.75 -6.30
C GLY A 214 2.30 2.17 -5.31
N PHE A 215 2.78 1.21 -4.53
CA PHE A 215 3.94 1.30 -3.66
C PHE A 215 5.00 0.32 -4.14
N TRP A 216 6.22 0.78 -4.31
CA TRP A 216 7.38 -0.04 -4.62
C TRP A 216 8.42 0.11 -3.53
N ALA A 217 8.70 -0.97 -2.80
CA ALA A 217 9.77 -1.04 -1.82
C ALA A 217 10.92 -1.90 -2.38
N SER A 218 12.13 -1.34 -2.51
CA SER A 218 13.31 -1.99 -3.08
C SER A 218 14.38 -2.28 -2.02
#